data_282dab39bdb00fe0ad8468ae09a0f03b
#
_entry.id   282dab39bdb00fe0ad8468ae09a0f03b
#
_cell.length_a   1.000
_cell.length_b   1.000
_cell.length_c   1.000
_cell.angle_alpha   90.00
_cell.angle_beta   90.00
_cell.angle_gamma   90.00
#
_symmetry.space_group_name_H-M   'P 1'
#
loop_
_entity.id
_entity.type
_entity.pdbx_description
1 polymer ?
#
loop_
_entity_poly.entity_id
_entity_poly.type
_entity_poly.pdbx_seq_one_letter_code
_entity_poly.pdbx_strand_id
1 'polypeptide(L)'
;MADPRLPHDHLLDEQVGYYRARAPEYDEWWERRGRFDRGPELNAVWSGEVADLEAAIDAMGPFGDTLELACGTGIWTRRLRPLAAMLTAVDASGEMIGINRARVGDDSVVYETADLFAWTPPRRFDTVFFSFWLSHVPPERFAPFWDLVGRALVPGGRAVFIDNQWIESATSLGGRLGDRDSTSVDRQLNDGRWYRIVKVFYDPDELEERLGDLGWRAHVAATARYFIYGEASPP
;
A
#
# COMPACT_ATOMS: atom_id res chain seq x y z
N MET A 1 20.85 -29.18 4.74
CA MET A 1 19.43 -29.04 4.95
C MET A 1 19.00 -27.79 4.18
N ALA A 2 17.97 -27.86 3.35
CA ALA A 2 17.43 -26.67 2.68
C ALA A 2 16.82 -25.75 3.75
N ASP A 3 16.98 -24.43 3.60
CA ASP A 3 16.35 -23.42 4.44
C ASP A 3 14.83 -23.60 4.28
N PRO A 4 14.05 -23.77 5.37
CA PRO A 4 12.60 -23.98 5.30
C PRO A 4 11.82 -22.71 4.96
N ARG A 5 12.50 -21.56 4.74
CA ARG A 5 11.86 -20.29 4.42
C ARG A 5 11.30 -20.28 3.00
N LEU A 6 10.21 -19.52 2.82
CA LEU A 6 9.64 -19.28 1.48
C LEU A 6 10.62 -18.47 0.62
N PRO A 7 10.52 -18.53 -0.72
CA PRO A 7 11.46 -17.90 -1.65
C PRO A 7 11.75 -16.42 -1.38
N HIS A 8 10.76 -15.66 -0.88
CA HIS A 8 10.86 -14.21 -0.65
C HIS A 8 11.06 -13.81 0.82
N ASP A 9 11.19 -14.76 1.78
CA ASP A 9 11.29 -14.41 3.20
C ASP A 9 12.51 -13.52 3.51
N HIS A 10 13.64 -13.74 2.85
CA HIS A 10 14.81 -12.86 2.98
C HIS A 10 14.56 -11.45 2.42
N LEU A 11 13.76 -11.34 1.33
CA LEU A 11 13.41 -10.05 0.76
C LEU A 11 12.45 -9.27 1.66
N LEU A 12 11.60 -9.95 2.41
CA LEU A 12 10.69 -9.30 3.36
C LEU A 12 11.44 -8.65 4.52
N ASP A 13 12.48 -9.31 5.06
CA ASP A 13 13.34 -8.73 6.07
C ASP A 13 14.05 -7.47 5.53
N GLU A 14 14.59 -7.55 4.30
CA GLU A 14 15.24 -6.42 3.64
C GLU A 14 14.24 -5.29 3.33
N GLN A 15 13.02 -5.61 2.92
CA GLN A 15 11.94 -4.66 2.68
C GLN A 15 11.57 -3.87 3.93
N VAL A 16 11.43 -4.54 5.08
CA VAL A 16 11.19 -3.87 6.37
C VAL A 16 12.33 -2.92 6.70
N GLY A 17 13.59 -3.36 6.53
CA GLY A 17 14.78 -2.52 6.71
C GLY A 17 14.79 -1.31 5.78
N TYR A 18 14.42 -1.50 4.51
CA TYR A 18 14.28 -0.43 3.53
C TYR A 18 13.27 0.62 3.95
N TYR A 19 12.04 0.22 4.31
CA TYR A 19 11.00 1.19 4.66
C TYR A 19 11.29 1.93 5.96
N ARG A 20 11.94 1.29 6.94
CA ARG A 20 12.46 1.99 8.13
C ARG A 20 13.46 3.06 7.75
N ALA A 21 14.46 2.71 6.95
CA ALA A 21 15.50 3.65 6.52
C ALA A 21 14.95 4.75 5.61
N ARG A 22 13.93 4.45 4.81
CA ARG A 22 13.28 5.38 3.88
C ARG A 22 12.31 6.35 4.55
N ALA A 23 11.87 6.10 5.77
CA ALA A 23 10.81 6.89 6.40
C ALA A 23 11.01 8.41 6.31
N PRO A 24 12.22 8.98 6.51
CA PRO A 24 12.43 10.43 6.39
C PRO A 24 12.29 10.98 4.96
N GLU A 25 12.48 10.15 3.92
CA GLU A 25 12.47 10.55 2.51
C GLU A 25 11.26 9.96 1.74
N TYR A 26 10.36 9.23 2.43
CA TYR A 26 9.26 8.51 1.78
C TYR A 26 8.33 9.43 0.99
N ASP A 27 8.01 10.59 1.53
CA ASP A 27 7.06 11.54 0.96
C ASP A 27 7.58 12.24 -0.31
N GLU A 28 8.89 12.24 -0.56
CA GLU A 28 9.46 12.82 -1.78
C GLU A 28 8.83 12.20 -3.05
N TRP A 29 8.52 10.91 -2.99
CA TRP A 29 7.83 10.20 -4.08
C TRP A 29 6.43 10.76 -4.32
N TRP A 30 5.64 10.90 -3.26
CA TRP A 30 4.27 11.38 -3.34
C TRP A 30 4.20 12.85 -3.76
N GLU A 31 5.10 13.65 -3.24
CA GLU A 31 5.18 15.09 -3.49
C GLU A 31 5.99 15.44 -4.74
N ARG A 32 6.50 14.44 -5.46
CA ARG A 32 7.32 14.61 -6.68
C ARG A 32 8.52 15.55 -6.46
N ARG A 33 9.22 15.35 -5.34
CA ARG A 33 10.41 16.12 -4.97
C ARG A 33 11.70 15.31 -5.15
N GLY A 34 12.84 16.02 -5.17
CA GLY A 34 14.17 15.41 -5.25
C GLY A 34 14.31 14.55 -6.51
N ARG A 35 14.75 13.31 -6.36
CA ARG A 35 14.92 12.35 -7.47
C ARG A 35 13.60 11.84 -8.07
N PHE A 36 12.45 12.21 -7.50
CA PHE A 36 11.14 11.90 -8.06
C PHE A 36 10.54 13.05 -8.86
N ASP A 37 11.20 14.20 -8.89
CA ASP A 37 10.81 15.32 -9.75
C ASP A 37 11.06 14.95 -11.22
N ARG A 38 10.00 14.91 -12.01
CA ARG A 38 9.99 14.56 -13.44
C ARG A 38 9.73 15.77 -14.33
N GLY A 39 9.85 16.97 -13.76
CA GLY A 39 9.57 18.22 -14.43
C GLY A 39 8.09 18.62 -14.39
N PRO A 40 7.80 19.89 -14.71
CA PRO A 40 6.49 20.49 -14.46
C PRO A 40 5.34 19.76 -15.16
N GLU A 41 5.53 19.27 -16.36
CA GLU A 41 4.48 18.60 -17.13
C GLU A 41 4.07 17.25 -16.49
N LEU A 42 5.04 16.36 -16.21
CA LEU A 42 4.75 15.05 -15.61
C LEU A 42 4.32 15.18 -14.15
N ASN A 43 4.83 16.16 -13.42
CA ASN A 43 4.40 16.44 -12.06
C ASN A 43 2.96 16.98 -12.03
N ALA A 44 2.55 17.79 -13.01
CA ALA A 44 1.17 18.25 -13.13
C ALA A 44 0.19 17.09 -13.45
N VAL A 45 0.59 16.17 -14.35
CA VAL A 45 -0.20 14.95 -14.62
C VAL A 45 -0.33 14.10 -13.36
N TRP A 46 0.78 13.88 -12.62
CA TRP A 46 0.75 13.15 -11.36
C TRP A 46 -0.21 13.79 -10.34
N SER A 47 -0.09 15.12 -10.13
CA SER A 47 -0.94 15.83 -9.16
C SER A 47 -2.42 15.81 -9.56
N GLY A 48 -2.72 15.85 -10.86
CA GLY A 48 -4.08 15.69 -11.37
C GLY A 48 -4.65 14.31 -11.05
N GLU A 49 -3.89 13.24 -11.34
CA GLU A 49 -4.34 11.87 -11.04
C GLU A 49 -4.40 11.58 -9.54
N VAL A 50 -3.54 12.21 -8.73
CA VAL A 50 -3.67 12.17 -7.26
C VAL A 50 -5.00 12.76 -6.82
N ALA A 51 -5.38 13.92 -7.37
CA ALA A 51 -6.66 14.56 -7.04
C ALA A 51 -7.86 13.70 -7.47
N ASP A 52 -7.79 13.08 -8.65
CA ASP A 52 -8.83 12.17 -9.14
C ASP A 52 -8.96 10.93 -8.24
N LEU A 53 -7.82 10.34 -7.86
CA LEU A 53 -7.76 9.20 -6.96
C LEU A 53 -8.33 9.54 -5.57
N GLU A 54 -7.94 10.68 -5.03
CA GLU A 54 -8.46 11.18 -3.77
C GLU A 54 -9.99 11.38 -3.81
N ALA A 55 -10.52 11.96 -4.88
CA ALA A 55 -11.95 12.13 -5.06
C ALA A 55 -12.69 10.78 -5.20
N ALA A 56 -12.09 9.81 -5.88
CA ALA A 56 -12.64 8.46 -6.02
C ALA A 56 -12.74 7.75 -4.66
N ILE A 57 -11.69 7.84 -3.83
CA ILE A 57 -11.69 7.24 -2.48
C ILE A 57 -12.70 7.96 -1.57
N ASP A 58 -12.78 9.29 -1.62
CA ASP A 58 -13.79 10.03 -0.84
C ASP A 58 -15.22 9.61 -1.19
N ALA A 59 -15.49 9.38 -2.48
CA ALA A 59 -16.80 8.93 -2.95
C ALA A 59 -17.18 7.51 -2.49
N MET A 60 -16.18 6.68 -2.13
CA MET A 60 -16.42 5.36 -1.54
C MET A 60 -16.81 5.42 -0.06
N GLY A 61 -16.58 6.56 0.63
CA GLY A 61 -16.96 6.73 2.04
C GLY A 61 -18.48 6.81 2.26
N PRO A 62 -18.97 6.78 3.51
CA PRO A 62 -18.18 6.62 4.73
C PRO A 62 -17.67 5.20 4.93
N PHE A 63 -16.58 5.08 5.70
CA PHE A 63 -15.88 3.78 5.87
C PHE A 63 -16.20 3.07 7.18
N GLY A 64 -16.96 3.71 8.10
CA GLY A 64 -17.30 3.11 9.39
C GLY A 64 -16.08 2.92 10.29
N ASP A 65 -16.03 1.78 10.98
CA ASP A 65 -14.86 1.36 11.74
C ASP A 65 -13.80 0.80 10.78
N THR A 66 -12.69 1.50 10.66
CA THR A 66 -11.70 1.30 9.59
C THR A 66 -10.37 0.78 10.14
N LEU A 67 -9.84 -0.24 9.47
CA LEU A 67 -8.46 -0.71 9.64
C LEU A 67 -7.62 -0.29 8.43
N GLU A 68 -6.59 0.49 8.67
CA GLU A 68 -5.59 0.83 7.65
C GLU A 68 -4.36 -0.05 7.82
N LEU A 69 -4.05 -0.86 6.82
CA LEU A 69 -2.87 -1.74 6.78
C LEU A 69 -1.72 -1.04 6.03
N ALA A 70 -0.50 -1.20 6.53
CA ALA A 70 0.70 -0.54 6.00
C ALA A 70 0.52 0.98 5.86
N CYS A 71 0.13 1.62 6.95
CA CYS A 71 -0.30 3.03 6.98
C CYS A 71 0.83 4.05 6.65
N GLY A 72 2.08 3.61 6.66
CA GLY A 72 3.23 4.43 6.29
C GLY A 72 3.31 5.76 7.05
N THR A 73 3.68 6.82 6.33
CA THR A 73 3.84 8.18 6.87
C THR A 73 2.52 8.93 7.08
N GLY A 74 1.36 8.28 6.84
CA GLY A 74 0.04 8.86 7.14
C GLY A 74 -0.56 9.73 6.04
N ILE A 75 -0.10 9.61 4.81
CA ILE A 75 -0.71 10.31 3.66
C ILE A 75 -2.19 9.98 3.59
N TRP A 76 -2.53 8.69 3.62
CA TRP A 76 -3.92 8.22 3.56
C TRP A 76 -4.60 8.20 4.94
N THR A 77 -3.89 7.93 6.03
CA THR A 77 -4.44 8.00 7.40
C THR A 77 -5.11 9.36 7.65
N ARG A 78 -4.43 10.47 7.28
CA ARG A 78 -4.98 11.82 7.42
C ARG A 78 -6.26 12.02 6.60
N ARG A 79 -6.33 11.41 5.40
CA ARG A 79 -7.52 11.52 4.54
C ARG A 79 -8.66 10.62 5.02
N LEU A 80 -8.35 9.42 5.47
CA LEU A 80 -9.34 8.47 5.99
C LEU A 80 -9.98 8.94 7.29
N ARG A 81 -9.24 9.68 8.12
CA ARG A 81 -9.70 10.05 9.46
C ARG A 81 -11.09 10.75 9.48
N PRO A 82 -11.39 11.75 8.62
CA PRO A 82 -12.72 12.35 8.58
C PRO A 82 -13.80 11.46 7.96
N LEU A 83 -13.44 10.40 7.24
CA LEU A 83 -14.36 9.48 6.57
C LEU A 83 -14.65 8.22 7.42
N ALA A 84 -13.83 7.97 8.46
CA ALA A 84 -13.93 6.83 9.35
C ALA A 84 -14.60 7.24 10.68
N ALA A 85 -15.49 6.39 11.19
CA ALA A 85 -16.03 6.55 12.53
C ALA A 85 -14.97 6.30 13.60
N MET A 86 -14.20 5.22 13.41
CA MET A 86 -12.98 4.88 14.15
C MET A 86 -11.89 4.48 13.16
N LEU A 87 -10.63 4.76 13.48
CA LEU A 87 -9.49 4.42 12.63
C LEU A 87 -8.38 3.73 13.44
N THR A 88 -8.04 2.53 13.02
CA THR A 88 -6.86 1.78 13.50
C THR A 88 -5.86 1.71 12.36
N ALA A 89 -4.62 2.14 12.58
CA ALA A 89 -3.55 2.20 11.59
C ALA A 89 -2.38 1.30 12.00
N VAL A 90 -1.99 0.38 11.12
CA VAL A 90 -0.96 -0.64 11.38
C VAL A 90 0.18 -0.50 10.39
N ASP A 91 1.42 -0.54 10.86
CA ASP A 91 2.62 -0.59 10.05
C ASP A 91 3.74 -1.39 10.75
N ALA A 92 4.65 -1.99 9.99
CA ALA A 92 5.80 -2.72 10.55
C ALA A 92 6.92 -1.78 11.02
N SER A 93 6.92 -0.50 10.63
CA SER A 93 7.93 0.49 10.98
C SER A 93 7.40 1.47 12.03
N GLY A 94 7.99 1.44 13.22
CA GLY A 94 7.72 2.44 14.25
C GLY A 94 8.11 3.87 13.81
N GLU A 95 9.12 4.00 12.94
CA GLU A 95 9.55 5.28 12.36
C GLU A 95 8.45 5.87 11.46
N MET A 96 7.81 5.03 10.61
CA MET A 96 6.67 5.43 9.79
C MET A 96 5.50 5.88 10.69
N ILE A 97 5.14 5.07 11.69
CA ILE A 97 4.07 5.41 12.65
C ILE A 97 4.35 6.72 13.39
N GLY A 98 5.62 6.98 13.75
CA GLY A 98 5.99 8.25 14.39
C GLY A 98 5.69 9.46 13.50
N ILE A 99 6.03 9.39 12.21
CA ILE A 99 5.74 10.43 11.21
C ILE A 99 4.23 10.56 11.00
N ASN A 100 3.53 9.42 10.86
CA ASN A 100 2.09 9.36 10.66
C ASN A 100 1.34 10.07 11.80
N ARG A 101 1.64 9.69 13.03
CA ARG A 101 1.04 10.29 14.24
C ARG A 101 1.26 11.81 14.28
N ALA A 102 2.47 12.27 13.97
CA ALA A 102 2.78 13.69 13.92
C ALA A 102 2.01 14.42 12.79
N ARG A 103 1.82 13.76 11.64
CA ARG A 103 1.07 14.30 10.50
C ARG A 103 -0.42 14.42 10.77
N VAL A 104 -1.01 13.38 11.34
CA VAL A 104 -2.46 13.32 11.57
C VAL A 104 -2.85 14.23 12.73
N GLY A 105 -2.08 14.23 13.83
CA GLY A 105 -2.32 15.10 15.00
C GLY A 105 -3.67 14.83 15.68
N ASP A 106 -4.22 13.62 15.55
CA ASP A 106 -5.49 13.21 16.16
C ASP A 106 -5.26 11.99 17.04
N ASP A 107 -5.40 12.19 18.35
CA ASP A 107 -5.19 11.15 19.35
C ASP A 107 -6.25 10.03 19.34
N SER A 108 -7.34 10.20 18.60
CA SER A 108 -8.37 9.19 18.43
C SER A 108 -7.99 8.08 17.43
N VAL A 109 -6.92 8.27 16.66
CA VAL A 109 -6.38 7.20 15.81
C VAL A 109 -5.58 6.21 16.65
N VAL A 110 -5.95 4.94 16.57
CA VAL A 110 -5.24 3.85 17.24
C VAL A 110 -4.10 3.38 16.33
N TYR A 111 -2.87 3.40 16.84
CA TYR A 111 -1.70 2.93 16.09
C TYR A 111 -1.14 1.65 16.67
N GLU A 112 -0.81 0.71 15.80
CA GLU A 112 -0.19 -0.56 16.14
C GLU A 112 1.05 -0.82 15.28
N THR A 113 2.17 -1.25 15.90
CA THR A 113 3.35 -1.67 15.15
C THR A 113 3.33 -3.18 15.03
N ALA A 114 3.16 -3.69 13.80
CA ALA A 114 3.08 -5.12 13.55
C ALA A 114 3.52 -5.49 12.12
N ASP A 115 4.16 -6.66 12.00
CA ASP A 115 4.41 -7.29 10.70
C ASP A 115 3.13 -7.99 10.23
N LEU A 116 2.54 -7.50 9.15
CA LEU A 116 1.27 -8.00 8.60
C LEU A 116 1.31 -9.48 8.20
N PHE A 117 2.49 -10.04 7.90
CA PHE A 117 2.63 -11.45 7.57
C PHE A 117 2.62 -12.38 8.79
N ALA A 118 2.78 -11.83 9.99
CA ALA A 118 2.73 -12.56 11.26
C ALA A 118 1.62 -12.06 12.20
N TRP A 119 0.89 -11.01 11.79
CA TRP A 119 -0.11 -10.35 12.60
C TRP A 119 -1.49 -10.99 12.47
N THR A 120 -2.28 -10.90 13.53
CA THR A 120 -3.69 -11.30 13.54
C THR A 120 -4.54 -10.13 13.98
N PRO A 121 -5.57 -9.74 13.20
CA PRO A 121 -6.47 -8.66 13.60
C PRO A 121 -7.10 -8.93 14.98
N PRO A 122 -7.05 -7.96 15.91
CA PRO A 122 -7.59 -8.15 17.27
C PRO A 122 -9.11 -8.17 17.30
N ARG A 123 -9.75 -7.66 16.27
CA ARG A 123 -11.20 -7.56 16.07
C ARG A 123 -11.54 -7.42 14.60
N ARG A 124 -12.82 -7.29 14.28
CA ARG A 124 -13.31 -7.05 12.93
C ARG A 124 -13.68 -5.58 12.71
N PHE A 125 -13.67 -5.16 11.44
CA PHE A 125 -13.84 -3.79 10.99
C PHE A 125 -14.86 -3.74 9.84
N ASP A 126 -15.51 -2.59 9.64
CA ASP A 126 -16.43 -2.37 8.52
C ASP A 126 -15.63 -2.26 7.21
N THR A 127 -14.47 -1.61 7.26
CA THR A 127 -13.59 -1.42 6.11
C THR A 127 -12.14 -1.78 6.48
N VAL A 128 -11.47 -2.51 5.59
CA VAL A 128 -10.02 -2.66 5.58
C VAL A 128 -9.47 -1.85 4.42
N PHE A 129 -8.63 -0.89 4.70
CA PHE A 129 -7.98 -0.04 3.70
C PHE A 129 -6.48 -0.33 3.64
N PHE A 130 -5.90 -0.33 2.45
CA PHE A 130 -4.45 -0.34 2.26
C PHE A 130 -4.05 0.35 0.96
N SER A 131 -2.94 1.08 1.00
CA SER A 131 -2.43 1.81 -0.14
C SER A 131 -0.97 1.47 -0.41
N PHE A 132 -0.62 1.22 -1.68
CA PHE A 132 0.76 0.92 -2.13
C PHE A 132 1.41 -0.23 -1.36
N TRP A 133 0.59 -1.18 -0.90
CA TRP A 133 1.01 -2.33 -0.14
C TRP A 133 0.88 -3.65 -0.91
N LEU A 134 -0.19 -3.84 -1.69
CA LEU A 134 -0.44 -5.10 -2.39
C LEU A 134 0.70 -5.48 -3.32
N SER A 135 1.30 -4.52 -3.98
CA SER A 135 2.50 -4.71 -4.80
C SER A 135 3.74 -5.13 -4.02
N HIS A 136 3.73 -5.07 -2.70
CA HIS A 136 4.79 -5.51 -1.79
C HIS A 136 4.49 -6.86 -1.13
N VAL A 137 3.40 -7.50 -1.52
CA VAL A 137 3.01 -8.85 -1.10
C VAL A 137 3.57 -9.85 -2.11
N PRO A 138 4.46 -10.79 -1.72
CA PRO A 138 4.96 -11.82 -2.62
C PRO A 138 3.82 -12.66 -3.20
N PRO A 139 3.96 -13.17 -4.43
CA PRO A 139 2.91 -13.97 -5.09
C PRO A 139 2.40 -15.14 -4.24
N GLU A 140 3.29 -15.85 -3.55
CA GLU A 140 2.96 -16.97 -2.67
C GLU A 140 2.24 -16.57 -1.39
N ARG A 141 2.28 -15.27 -1.03
CA ARG A 141 1.57 -14.71 0.12
C ARG A 141 0.30 -13.94 -0.27
N PHE A 142 -0.06 -13.91 -1.55
CA PHE A 142 -1.26 -13.21 -2.03
C PHE A 142 -2.54 -13.76 -1.38
N ALA A 143 -2.79 -15.06 -1.51
CA ALA A 143 -3.96 -15.69 -0.90
C ALA A 143 -3.95 -15.59 0.64
N PRO A 144 -2.86 -15.91 1.36
CA PRO A 144 -2.77 -15.66 2.82
C PRO A 144 -3.05 -14.23 3.24
N PHE A 145 -2.62 -13.22 2.46
CA PHE A 145 -2.91 -11.83 2.74
C PHE A 145 -4.42 -11.52 2.63
N TRP A 146 -5.07 -12.00 1.55
CA TRP A 146 -6.51 -11.81 1.38
C TRP A 146 -7.34 -12.59 2.42
N ASP A 147 -6.84 -13.73 2.90
CA ASP A 147 -7.41 -14.43 4.07
C ASP A 147 -7.32 -13.58 5.34
N LEU A 148 -6.20 -12.88 5.57
CA LEU A 148 -6.08 -11.95 6.69
C LEU A 148 -7.09 -10.82 6.56
N VAL A 149 -7.21 -10.20 5.38
CA VAL A 149 -8.19 -9.14 5.09
C VAL A 149 -9.62 -9.64 5.37
N GLY A 150 -9.97 -10.82 4.89
CA GLY A 150 -11.30 -11.43 5.13
C GLY A 150 -11.60 -11.67 6.61
N ARG A 151 -10.61 -12.15 7.38
CA ARG A 151 -10.76 -12.33 8.83
C ARG A 151 -10.91 -11.00 9.59
N ALA A 152 -10.35 -9.92 9.04
CA ALA A 152 -10.45 -8.59 9.63
C ALA A 152 -11.80 -7.91 9.35
N LEU A 153 -12.61 -8.41 8.41
CA LEU A 153 -13.88 -7.80 8.04
C LEU A 153 -15.07 -8.38 8.84
N VAL A 154 -16.02 -7.51 9.17
CA VAL A 154 -17.35 -7.94 9.62
C VAL A 154 -18.12 -8.54 8.43
N PRO A 155 -19.19 -9.33 8.66
CA PRO A 155 -20.10 -9.73 7.59
C PRO A 155 -20.67 -8.50 6.87
N GLY A 156 -20.51 -8.44 5.55
CA GLY A 156 -20.91 -7.28 4.73
C GLY A 156 -19.88 -6.13 4.69
N GLY A 157 -18.75 -6.28 5.37
CA GLY A 157 -17.62 -5.35 5.26
C GLY A 157 -16.88 -5.48 3.93
N ARG A 158 -15.97 -4.55 3.65
CA ARG A 158 -15.23 -4.50 2.39
C ARG A 158 -13.76 -4.10 2.57
N ALA A 159 -12.92 -4.52 1.64
CA ALA A 159 -11.59 -3.97 1.44
C ALA A 159 -11.67 -2.82 0.44
N VAL A 160 -10.87 -1.76 0.66
CA VAL A 160 -10.63 -0.66 -0.28
C VAL A 160 -9.11 -0.52 -0.44
N PHE A 161 -8.64 -0.43 -1.66
CA PHE A 161 -7.21 -0.46 -1.90
C PHE A 161 -6.76 0.43 -3.05
N ILE A 162 -5.48 0.81 -3.00
CA ILE A 162 -4.78 1.60 -4.00
C ILE A 162 -3.42 0.96 -4.24
N ASP A 163 -2.97 0.94 -5.51
CA ASP A 163 -1.59 0.60 -5.83
C ASP A 163 -1.13 1.29 -7.14
N ASN A 164 0.10 1.05 -7.54
CA ASN A 164 0.70 1.65 -8.72
C ASN A 164 0.45 0.80 -9.97
N GLN A 165 0.24 1.49 -11.09
CA GLN A 165 0.43 0.89 -12.41
C GLN A 165 1.93 0.69 -12.70
N TRP A 166 2.24 -0.22 -13.64
CA TRP A 166 3.60 -0.43 -14.14
C TRP A 166 3.98 0.70 -15.10
N ILE A 167 4.68 1.71 -14.60
CA ILE A 167 5.11 2.87 -15.37
C ILE A 167 6.43 3.46 -14.89
N GLU A 168 7.37 3.70 -15.82
CA GLU A 168 8.70 4.20 -15.50
C GLU A 168 8.68 5.59 -14.84
N SER A 169 7.80 6.47 -15.28
CA SER A 169 7.72 7.84 -14.74
C SER A 169 7.24 7.91 -13.29
N ALA A 170 6.73 6.82 -12.72
CA ALA A 170 6.41 6.72 -11.29
C ALA A 170 7.65 6.40 -10.42
N THR A 171 8.77 5.97 -11.02
CA THR A 171 10.01 5.65 -10.28
C THR A 171 10.91 6.88 -10.12
N SER A 172 11.96 6.77 -9.29
CA SER A 172 12.99 7.81 -9.16
C SER A 172 13.81 7.96 -10.45
N LEU A 173 14.40 9.14 -10.66
CA LEU A 173 15.40 9.37 -11.71
C LEU A 173 16.58 8.42 -11.51
N GLY A 174 16.97 7.71 -12.57
CA GLY A 174 18.01 6.67 -12.50
C GLY A 174 17.56 5.35 -11.83
N GLY A 175 16.35 5.29 -11.28
CA GLY A 175 15.76 4.05 -10.80
C GLY A 175 15.32 3.15 -11.96
N ARG A 176 15.40 1.84 -11.75
CA ARG A 176 14.89 0.85 -12.72
C ARG A 176 13.53 0.34 -12.27
N LEU A 177 12.60 0.27 -13.20
CA LEU A 177 11.27 -0.29 -12.92
C LEU A 177 11.34 -1.83 -12.80
N GLY A 178 12.31 -2.46 -13.46
CA GLY A 178 12.36 -3.91 -13.64
C GLY A 178 11.45 -4.37 -14.80
N ASP A 179 11.59 -5.62 -15.18
CA ASP A 179 10.66 -6.24 -16.13
C ASP A 179 9.28 -6.38 -15.48
N ARG A 180 8.22 -6.37 -16.30
CA ARG A 180 6.84 -6.45 -15.80
C ARG A 180 6.60 -7.71 -14.96
N ASP A 181 7.19 -8.83 -15.36
CA ASP A 181 7.04 -10.13 -14.71
C ASP A 181 7.99 -10.31 -13.49
N SER A 182 8.82 -9.29 -13.21
CA SER A 182 9.69 -9.33 -12.04
C SER A 182 8.88 -9.16 -10.76
N THR A 183 9.17 -10.02 -9.76
CA THR A 183 8.57 -9.94 -8.44
C THR A 183 9.40 -9.14 -7.43
N SER A 184 10.52 -8.56 -7.87
CA SER A 184 11.39 -7.74 -7.03
C SER A 184 12.08 -6.64 -7.81
N VAL A 185 12.45 -5.57 -7.11
CA VAL A 185 13.17 -4.43 -7.68
C VAL A 185 14.23 -3.94 -6.72
N ASP A 186 15.31 -3.40 -7.28
CA ASP A 186 16.33 -2.72 -6.49
C ASP A 186 15.93 -1.25 -6.26
N ARG A 187 16.11 -0.78 -5.03
CA ARG A 187 15.81 0.59 -4.60
C ARG A 187 17.02 1.20 -3.92
N GLN A 188 17.32 2.44 -4.26
CA GLN A 188 18.37 3.22 -3.63
C GLN A 188 17.77 4.31 -2.73
N LEU A 189 18.35 4.55 -1.57
CA LEU A 189 18.03 5.69 -0.71
C LEU A 189 18.85 6.93 -1.12
N ASN A 190 18.49 8.09 -0.61
CA ASN A 190 19.22 9.35 -0.86
C ASN A 190 20.66 9.31 -0.36
N ASP A 191 20.95 8.50 0.66
CA ASP A 191 22.31 8.28 1.18
C ASP A 191 23.15 7.27 0.38
N GLY A 192 22.58 6.69 -0.70
CA GLY A 192 23.27 5.78 -1.60
C GLY A 192 23.13 4.30 -1.26
N ARG A 193 22.57 3.92 -0.12
CA ARG A 193 22.32 2.52 0.24
C ARG A 193 21.33 1.87 -0.72
N TRP A 194 21.58 0.62 -1.07
CA TRP A 194 20.73 -0.19 -1.93
C TRP A 194 19.99 -1.25 -1.13
N TYR A 195 18.78 -1.53 -1.57
CA TYR A 195 17.91 -2.56 -1.02
C TYR A 195 17.16 -3.25 -2.16
N ARG A 196 16.91 -4.53 -2.00
CA ARG A 196 15.99 -5.27 -2.86
C ARG A 196 14.67 -5.47 -2.13
N ILE A 197 13.58 -5.17 -2.81
CA ILE A 197 12.23 -5.28 -2.23
C ILE A 197 11.31 -6.04 -3.18
N VAL A 198 10.27 -6.62 -2.64
CA VAL A 198 9.19 -7.20 -3.43
C VAL A 198 8.48 -6.07 -4.18
N LYS A 199 8.21 -6.27 -5.46
CA LYS A 199 7.37 -5.38 -6.26
C LYS A 199 6.68 -6.19 -7.36
N VAL A 200 5.38 -6.35 -7.21
CA VAL A 200 4.47 -7.00 -8.17
C VAL A 200 3.51 -5.95 -8.69
N PHE A 201 3.27 -5.95 -9.98
CA PHE A 201 2.30 -5.03 -10.58
C PHE A 201 1.10 -5.83 -11.07
N TYR A 202 -0.09 -5.28 -10.89
CA TYR A 202 -1.36 -5.85 -11.31
C TYR A 202 -2.04 -4.94 -12.33
N ASP A 203 -2.61 -5.53 -13.36
CA ASP A 203 -3.63 -4.87 -14.16
C ASP A 203 -4.99 -5.01 -13.47
N PRO A 204 -5.93 -4.06 -13.68
CA PRO A 204 -7.27 -4.14 -13.09
C PRO A 204 -7.96 -5.49 -13.34
N ASP A 205 -8.05 -5.91 -14.60
CA ASP A 205 -8.73 -7.15 -14.99
C ASP A 205 -8.06 -8.39 -14.39
N GLU A 206 -6.71 -8.43 -14.41
CA GLU A 206 -5.93 -9.52 -13.78
C GLU A 206 -6.19 -9.59 -12.28
N LEU A 207 -6.25 -8.44 -11.61
CA LEU A 207 -6.48 -8.41 -10.16
C LEU A 207 -7.91 -8.85 -9.81
N GLU A 208 -8.91 -8.43 -10.60
CA GLU A 208 -10.30 -8.89 -10.43
C GLU A 208 -10.40 -10.40 -10.61
N GLU A 209 -9.78 -10.98 -11.65
CA GLU A 209 -9.75 -12.42 -11.89
C GLU A 209 -9.13 -13.19 -10.72
N ARG A 210 -7.94 -12.76 -10.28
CA ARG A 210 -7.24 -13.40 -9.14
C ARG A 210 -8.01 -13.33 -7.84
N LEU A 211 -8.74 -12.25 -7.59
CA LEU A 211 -9.63 -12.12 -6.45
C LEU A 211 -10.87 -13.00 -6.60
N GLY A 212 -11.41 -13.11 -7.82
CA GLY A 212 -12.49 -14.02 -8.15
C GLY A 212 -12.14 -15.48 -7.88
N ASP A 213 -10.91 -15.89 -8.19
CA ASP A 213 -10.40 -17.24 -7.89
C ASP A 213 -10.37 -17.55 -6.38
N LEU A 214 -10.23 -16.52 -5.55
CA LEU A 214 -10.32 -16.62 -4.08
C LEU A 214 -11.77 -16.47 -3.55
N GLY A 215 -12.76 -16.34 -4.45
CA GLY A 215 -14.16 -16.15 -4.11
C GLY A 215 -14.56 -14.71 -3.77
N TRP A 216 -13.65 -13.73 -3.87
CA TRP A 216 -13.94 -12.33 -3.66
C TRP A 216 -14.69 -11.72 -4.85
N ARG A 217 -15.56 -10.77 -4.57
CA ARG A 217 -16.15 -9.91 -5.60
C ARG A 217 -15.41 -8.58 -5.56
N ALA A 218 -14.67 -8.28 -6.61
CA ALA A 218 -13.86 -7.07 -6.70
C ALA A 218 -14.30 -6.20 -7.87
N HIS A 219 -14.09 -4.90 -7.72
CA HIS A 219 -14.13 -3.94 -8.80
C HIS A 219 -12.87 -3.09 -8.72
N VAL A 220 -12.06 -3.11 -9.80
CA VAL A 220 -10.77 -2.43 -9.87
C VAL A 220 -10.78 -1.45 -11.04
N ALA A 221 -10.50 -0.21 -10.76
CA ALA A 221 -10.36 0.86 -11.76
C ALA A 221 -8.90 1.32 -11.84
N ALA A 222 -8.57 2.04 -12.89
CA ALA A 222 -7.28 2.67 -13.05
C ALA A 222 -7.44 4.15 -13.37
N THR A 223 -6.50 4.97 -12.88
CA THR A 223 -6.31 6.31 -13.43
C THR A 223 -5.64 6.23 -14.79
N ALA A 224 -5.55 7.34 -15.51
CA ALA A 224 -5.03 7.33 -16.88
C ALA A 224 -3.60 6.77 -16.98
N ARG A 225 -2.78 6.84 -15.91
CA ARG A 225 -1.37 6.52 -16.01
C ARG A 225 -0.75 5.84 -14.77
N TYR A 226 -1.06 6.31 -13.55
CA TYR A 226 -0.21 6.01 -12.39
C TYR A 226 -0.78 5.02 -11.39
N PHE A 227 -2.10 4.98 -11.22
CA PHE A 227 -2.71 4.26 -10.11
C PHE A 227 -3.77 3.26 -10.56
N ILE A 228 -3.85 2.16 -9.82
CA ILE A 228 -5.04 1.32 -9.74
C ILE A 228 -5.67 1.52 -8.37
N TYR A 229 -6.98 1.40 -8.28
CA TYR A 229 -7.74 1.45 -7.02
C TYR A 229 -9.02 0.65 -7.15
N GLY A 230 -9.53 0.19 -6.03
CA GLY A 230 -10.74 -0.60 -6.09
C GLY A 230 -11.29 -0.98 -4.72
N GLU A 231 -12.40 -1.69 -4.77
CA GLU A 231 -13.01 -2.32 -3.60
C GLU A 231 -13.23 -3.81 -3.83
N ALA A 232 -13.23 -4.58 -2.75
CA ALA A 232 -13.51 -6.00 -2.79
C ALA A 232 -14.31 -6.44 -1.56
N SER A 233 -15.29 -7.32 -1.78
CA SER A 233 -16.09 -7.94 -0.72
C SER A 233 -15.73 -9.41 -0.59
N PRO A 234 -15.58 -9.95 0.63
CA PRO A 234 -15.26 -11.36 0.85
C PRO A 234 -16.36 -12.29 0.36
N PRO A 235 -16.06 -13.60 0.19
CA PRO A 235 -17.03 -14.62 -0.19
C PRO A 235 -18.16 -14.76 0.81
#